data_0ecd49595acfc27299329010938a8a15
#
_entry.id   0ecd49595acfc27299329010938a8a15
#
_cell.length_a   1.000
_cell.length_b   1.000
_cell.length_c   1.000
_cell.angle_alpha   90.00
_cell.angle_beta   90.00
_cell.angle_gamma   90.00
#
_symmetry.space_group_name_H-M   'P 1'
#
loop_
_entity.id
_entity.type
_entity.pdbx_description
1 polymer ?
#
loop_
_entity_poly.entity_id
_entity_poly.type
_entity_poly.pdbx_seq_one_letter_code
_entity_poly.pdbx_strand_id
1 'polypeptide(L)'
;VRVIGIRTSVRLLIISVIHSNTFYIVMKVTHIFWSLGFGGIETMLVNIANAQAEAGSEVSVLIINELYEQSLVNSLDKRVNLVFLNRKKGAITPWFIVRLNRILERSKPDVIHLHRSDLYHFVWGKKLKSKVCITLHALSKGLVRREGVMHIVWRKIKKRSVLYSNVVDMDRIPHVFTISEVVQKTLYDNYGVESTV
;
A
#
# COMPACT_ATOMS: atom_id res chain seq x y z
N VAL A 1 25.42 -12.61 23.27
CA VAL A 1 24.60 -11.63 22.55
C VAL A 1 23.20 -12.19 22.49
N ARG A 2 22.26 -11.59 23.25
CA ARG A 2 20.84 -12.02 23.28
C ARG A 2 20.12 -11.50 22.06
N VAL A 3 19.58 -12.39 21.25
CA VAL A 3 18.67 -12.07 20.16
C VAL A 3 17.26 -11.96 20.73
N ILE A 4 16.70 -10.76 20.72
CA ILE A 4 15.31 -10.51 21.12
C ILE A 4 14.42 -10.99 19.97
N GLY A 5 13.54 -11.95 20.30
CA GLY A 5 12.64 -12.55 19.31
C GLY A 5 11.56 -11.59 18.83
N ILE A 6 11.65 -11.18 17.58
CA ILE A 6 10.57 -10.53 16.85
C ILE A 6 9.67 -11.63 16.29
N ARG A 7 8.42 -11.70 16.75
CA ARG A 7 7.41 -12.60 16.22
C ARG A 7 7.14 -12.27 14.75
N THR A 8 7.50 -13.19 13.94
CA THR A 8 7.63 -13.23 12.51
C THR A 8 6.29 -13.29 11.78
N SER A 9 6.06 -12.36 10.86
CA SER A 9 5.30 -12.64 9.64
C SER A 9 5.79 -11.83 8.43
N VAL A 10 6.90 -11.14 8.54
CA VAL A 10 7.71 -10.73 7.38
C VAL A 10 9.08 -11.36 7.63
N ARG A 11 9.36 -12.49 6.99
CA ARG A 11 10.72 -13.06 6.97
C ARG A 11 11.61 -12.09 6.18
N LEU A 12 12.21 -11.16 6.89
CA LEU A 12 13.45 -10.54 6.44
C LEU A 12 14.51 -11.63 6.51
N LEU A 13 14.75 -12.31 5.40
CA LEU A 13 15.89 -13.21 5.30
C LEU A 13 17.14 -12.34 5.18
N ILE A 14 17.79 -12.07 6.31
CA ILE A 14 19.16 -11.58 6.33
C ILE A 14 20.02 -12.74 5.84
N ILE A 15 20.55 -12.63 4.65
CA ILE A 15 21.43 -13.63 4.04
C ILE A 15 22.82 -13.44 4.64
N SER A 16 23.28 -14.40 5.42
CA SER A 16 24.71 -14.55 5.72
C SER A 16 25.41 -15.20 4.52
N VAL A 17 26.41 -14.51 4.00
CA VAL A 17 27.24 -14.96 2.89
C VAL A 17 28.10 -16.15 3.35
N ILE A 18 27.85 -17.35 2.82
CA ILE A 18 28.84 -18.44 2.80
C ILE A 18 28.76 -19.10 1.42
N HIS A 19 29.81 -18.93 0.64
CA HIS A 19 30.27 -19.71 -0.56
C HIS A 19 29.23 -20.45 -1.43
N SER A 20 29.10 -20.00 -2.68
CA SER A 20 28.76 -20.76 -3.89
C SER A 20 27.42 -21.53 -3.89
N ASN A 21 26.32 -20.87 -3.69
CA ASN A 21 24.95 -21.12 -4.21
C ASN A 21 23.95 -20.18 -3.52
N THR A 22 24.14 -18.88 -3.69
CA THR A 22 23.25 -17.88 -3.09
C THR A 22 21.97 -17.80 -3.93
N PHE A 23 20.89 -18.43 -3.47
CA PHE A 23 19.56 -18.19 -3.98
C PHE A 23 19.13 -16.78 -3.52
N TYR A 24 19.20 -15.80 -4.39
CA TYR A 24 18.60 -14.50 -4.15
C TYR A 24 17.08 -14.63 -4.26
N ILE A 25 16.38 -14.55 -3.15
CA ILE A 25 14.92 -14.40 -3.20
C ILE A 25 14.64 -12.95 -3.59
N VAL A 26 14.32 -12.74 -4.85
CA VAL A 26 13.89 -11.42 -5.34
C VAL A 26 12.49 -11.14 -4.84
N MET A 27 12.35 -10.14 -3.96
CA MET A 27 11.06 -9.72 -3.45
C MET A 27 10.31 -8.91 -4.51
N LYS A 28 9.05 -9.28 -4.78
CA LYS A 28 8.17 -8.54 -5.69
C LYS A 28 7.31 -7.56 -4.92
N VAL A 29 7.59 -6.27 -5.08
CA VAL A 29 6.86 -5.19 -4.40
C VAL A 29 6.01 -4.43 -5.41
N THR A 30 4.74 -4.23 -5.09
CA THR A 30 3.85 -3.40 -5.92
C THR A 30 3.32 -2.24 -5.10
N HIS A 31 3.72 -1.03 -5.45
CA HIS A 31 3.18 0.21 -4.89
C HIS A 31 1.93 0.64 -5.65
N ILE A 32 0.91 1.11 -4.92
CA ILE A 32 -0.34 1.61 -5.51
C ILE A 32 -0.63 3.00 -4.97
N PHE A 33 -0.85 3.95 -5.87
CA PHE A 33 -1.25 5.30 -5.53
C PHE A 33 -2.22 5.90 -6.56
N TRP A 34 -2.83 7.04 -6.20
CA TRP A 34 -3.83 7.67 -7.06
C TRP A 34 -3.24 8.35 -8.28
N SER A 35 -2.19 9.14 -8.11
CA SER A 35 -1.56 9.95 -9.16
C SER A 35 -0.06 10.08 -8.90
N LEU A 36 0.68 10.51 -9.89
CA LEU A 36 2.11 10.82 -9.76
C LEU A 36 2.34 12.31 -10.05
N GLY A 37 1.52 13.17 -9.39
CA GLY A 37 1.62 14.63 -9.49
C GLY A 37 2.66 15.20 -8.54
N PHE A 38 2.72 16.53 -8.42
CA PHE A 38 3.56 17.17 -7.43
C PHE A 38 3.00 16.99 -6.02
N GLY A 39 3.81 16.40 -5.12
CA GLY A 39 3.47 16.21 -3.72
C GLY A 39 4.51 15.43 -2.95
N GLY A 40 4.48 15.56 -1.62
CA GLY A 40 5.44 14.86 -0.75
C GLY A 40 5.28 13.34 -0.78
N ILE A 41 4.05 12.84 -0.95
CA ILE A 41 3.77 11.40 -1.01
C ILE A 41 4.33 10.82 -2.31
N GLU A 42 4.13 11.53 -3.43
CA GLU A 42 4.59 11.12 -4.76
C GLU A 42 6.11 11.07 -4.83
N THR A 43 6.77 12.11 -4.30
CA THR A 43 8.24 12.14 -4.22
C THR A 43 8.78 11.01 -3.35
N MET A 44 8.15 10.76 -2.20
CA MET A 44 8.53 9.67 -1.31
C MET A 44 8.30 8.31 -1.97
N LEU A 45 7.19 8.12 -2.69
CA LEU A 45 6.91 6.90 -3.44
C LEU A 45 8.02 6.59 -4.44
N VAL A 46 8.45 7.61 -5.21
CA VAL A 46 9.54 7.46 -6.17
C VAL A 46 10.85 7.07 -5.47
N ASN A 47 11.20 7.75 -4.37
CA ASN A 47 12.42 7.47 -3.61
C ASN A 47 12.43 6.05 -3.04
N ILE A 48 11.30 5.59 -2.47
CA ILE A 48 11.17 4.23 -1.93
C ILE A 48 11.27 3.19 -3.06
N ALA A 49 10.58 3.41 -4.18
CA ALA A 49 10.60 2.50 -5.31
C ALA A 49 12.02 2.35 -5.89
N ASN A 50 12.73 3.46 -6.03
CA ASN A 50 14.13 3.48 -6.51
C ASN A 50 15.06 2.72 -5.54
N ALA A 51 14.98 3.02 -4.24
CA ALA A 51 15.80 2.37 -3.23
C ALA A 51 15.57 0.85 -3.18
N GLN A 52 14.31 0.41 -3.31
CA GLN A 52 13.96 -1.01 -3.36
C GLN A 52 14.47 -1.69 -4.64
N ALA A 53 14.38 -1.01 -5.79
CA ALA A 53 14.94 -1.52 -7.05
C ALA A 53 16.47 -1.60 -7.00
N GLU A 54 17.13 -0.62 -6.36
CA GLU A 54 18.57 -0.64 -6.11
C GLU A 54 18.97 -1.79 -5.20
N ALA A 55 18.17 -2.09 -4.17
CA ALA A 55 18.36 -3.23 -3.27
C ALA A 55 18.04 -4.60 -3.91
N GLY A 56 17.69 -4.65 -5.21
CA GLY A 56 17.47 -5.88 -5.97
C GLY A 56 16.04 -6.42 -5.92
N SER A 57 15.07 -5.66 -5.45
CA SER A 57 13.65 -6.03 -5.51
C SER A 57 13.09 -5.84 -6.92
N GLU A 58 12.12 -6.67 -7.32
CA GLU A 58 11.28 -6.46 -8.51
C GLU A 58 10.15 -5.48 -8.14
N VAL A 59 10.29 -4.21 -8.53
CA VAL A 59 9.38 -3.15 -8.11
C VAL A 59 8.43 -2.74 -9.23
N SER A 60 7.13 -2.69 -8.91
CA SER A 60 6.10 -2.11 -9.78
C SER A 60 5.42 -0.95 -9.09
N VAL A 61 5.13 0.11 -9.84
CA VAL A 61 4.35 1.27 -9.40
C VAL A 61 3.09 1.36 -10.25
N LEU A 62 1.92 1.18 -9.62
CA LEU A 62 0.62 1.26 -10.27
C LEU A 62 -0.05 2.59 -9.92
N ILE A 63 -0.20 3.46 -10.90
CA ILE A 63 -0.87 4.75 -10.78
C ILE A 63 -2.27 4.66 -11.35
N ILE A 64 -3.27 4.98 -10.53
CA ILE A 64 -4.69 4.79 -10.89
C ILE A 64 -5.15 5.83 -11.90
N ASN A 65 -4.88 7.12 -11.65
CA ASN A 65 -5.30 8.21 -12.52
C ASN A 65 -4.31 8.43 -13.67
N GLU A 66 -4.75 9.17 -14.67
CA GLU A 66 -3.93 9.60 -15.81
C GLU A 66 -3.03 10.80 -15.48
N LEU A 67 -3.16 11.37 -14.26
CA LEU A 67 -2.41 12.57 -13.85
C LEU A 67 -1.01 12.21 -13.36
N TYR A 68 -0.01 12.79 -13.99
CA TYR A 68 1.40 12.65 -13.61
C TYR A 68 2.23 13.88 -13.98
N GLU A 69 3.37 14.01 -13.29
CA GLU A 69 4.41 14.97 -13.61
C GLU A 69 5.59 14.26 -14.28
N GLN A 70 5.99 14.74 -15.45
CA GLN A 70 7.02 14.08 -16.24
C GLN A 70 8.37 14.02 -15.52
N SER A 71 8.69 15.02 -14.71
CA SER A 71 9.91 15.04 -13.89
C SER A 71 9.99 13.88 -12.90
N LEU A 72 8.86 13.54 -12.25
CA LEU A 72 8.78 12.39 -11.32
C LEU A 72 8.86 11.06 -12.09
N VAL A 73 8.23 10.97 -13.26
CA VAL A 73 8.37 9.79 -14.12
C VAL A 73 9.82 9.60 -14.53
N ASN A 74 10.50 10.66 -14.92
CA ASN A 74 11.90 10.63 -15.34
C ASN A 74 12.87 10.33 -14.19
N SER A 75 12.48 10.58 -12.94
CA SER A 75 13.28 10.29 -11.76
C SER A 75 13.12 8.84 -11.25
N LEU A 76 12.18 8.07 -11.80
CA LEU A 76 12.08 6.65 -11.52
C LEU A 76 13.24 5.87 -12.13
N ASP A 77 13.80 4.95 -11.36
CA ASP A 77 14.80 4.01 -11.85
C ASP A 77 14.22 3.16 -13.00
N LYS A 78 15.02 2.92 -14.03
CA LYS A 78 14.62 2.15 -15.22
C LYS A 78 14.21 0.71 -14.91
N ARG A 79 14.61 0.18 -13.76
CA ARG A 79 14.22 -1.15 -13.25
C ARG A 79 12.81 -1.17 -12.68
N VAL A 80 12.24 0.00 -12.34
CA VAL A 80 10.89 0.10 -11.80
C VAL A 80 9.86 0.02 -12.93
N ASN A 81 8.95 -0.95 -12.84
CA ASN A 81 7.85 -1.10 -13.78
C ASN A 81 6.71 -0.13 -13.45
N LEU A 82 6.61 0.98 -14.18
CA LEU A 82 5.56 1.97 -14.01
C LEU A 82 4.36 1.67 -14.92
N VAL A 83 3.18 1.56 -14.32
CA VAL A 83 1.92 1.27 -15.03
C VAL A 83 0.83 2.27 -14.65
N PHE A 84 0.28 2.96 -15.64
CA PHE A 84 -0.89 3.81 -15.48
C PHE A 84 -2.18 3.04 -15.80
N LEU A 85 -3.17 3.11 -14.89
CA LEU A 85 -4.50 2.55 -15.12
C LEU A 85 -5.40 3.49 -15.92
N ASN A 86 -4.95 4.72 -16.17
CA ASN A 86 -5.57 5.75 -17.00
C ASN A 86 -7.02 6.06 -16.61
N ARG A 87 -7.31 6.12 -15.31
CA ARG A 87 -8.60 6.56 -14.83
C ARG A 87 -8.65 8.09 -14.88
N LYS A 88 -9.62 8.65 -15.56
CA LYS A 88 -9.88 10.10 -15.52
C LYS A 88 -10.24 10.52 -14.11
N LYS A 89 -9.62 11.58 -13.59
CA LYS A 89 -9.94 12.12 -12.27
C LYS A 89 -11.43 12.46 -12.20
N GLY A 90 -12.12 11.97 -11.14
CA GLY A 90 -13.56 12.15 -10.99
C GLY A 90 -14.44 11.12 -11.73
N ALA A 91 -13.90 10.27 -12.60
CA ALA A 91 -14.68 9.24 -13.25
C ALA A 91 -15.20 8.19 -12.24
N ILE A 92 -16.47 7.79 -12.38
CA ILE A 92 -17.13 6.83 -11.49
C ILE A 92 -16.92 5.38 -11.99
N THR A 93 -16.36 5.21 -13.18
CA THR A 93 -16.21 3.90 -13.83
C THR A 93 -15.33 2.94 -13.04
N PRO A 94 -15.80 1.72 -12.71
CA PRO A 94 -15.07 0.77 -11.88
C PRO A 94 -14.00 -0.04 -12.64
N TRP A 95 -13.88 0.15 -13.95
CA TRP A 95 -13.00 -0.67 -14.81
C TRP A 95 -11.53 -0.68 -14.37
N PHE A 96 -11.04 0.42 -13.79
CA PHE A 96 -9.69 0.46 -13.23
C PHE A 96 -9.49 -0.57 -12.12
N ILE A 97 -10.53 -0.87 -11.32
CA ILE A 97 -10.45 -1.86 -10.23
C ILE A 97 -10.26 -3.27 -10.81
N VAL A 98 -11.00 -3.60 -11.87
CA VAL A 98 -10.85 -4.89 -12.58
C VAL A 98 -9.44 -5.01 -13.15
N ARG A 99 -8.97 -3.93 -13.82
CA ARG A 99 -7.62 -3.90 -14.40
C ARG A 99 -6.54 -4.01 -13.32
N LEU A 100 -6.69 -3.28 -12.20
CA LEU A 100 -5.80 -3.35 -11.04
C LEU A 100 -5.65 -4.80 -10.54
N ASN A 101 -6.78 -5.45 -10.23
CA ASN A 101 -6.75 -6.80 -9.67
C ASN A 101 -6.20 -7.82 -10.67
N ARG A 102 -6.51 -7.68 -11.97
CA ARG A 102 -5.92 -8.53 -13.01
C ARG A 102 -4.39 -8.39 -13.09
N ILE A 103 -3.85 -7.17 -12.91
CA ILE A 103 -2.41 -6.94 -12.85
C ILE A 103 -1.82 -7.61 -11.60
N LEU A 104 -2.43 -7.41 -10.43
CA LEU A 104 -1.97 -8.00 -9.17
C LEU A 104 -1.99 -9.54 -9.20
N GLU A 105 -3.02 -10.14 -9.78
CA GLU A 105 -3.11 -11.60 -9.94
C GLU A 105 -2.04 -12.16 -10.87
N ARG A 106 -1.69 -11.42 -11.95
CA ARG A 106 -0.66 -11.83 -12.91
C ARG A 106 0.74 -11.64 -12.38
N SER A 107 1.04 -10.50 -11.76
CA SER A 107 2.37 -10.18 -11.23
C SER A 107 2.70 -10.96 -9.96
N LYS A 108 1.67 -11.42 -9.22
CA LYS A 108 1.80 -12.19 -7.96
C LYS A 108 2.76 -11.51 -6.98
N PRO A 109 2.56 -10.26 -6.60
CA PRO A 109 3.45 -9.56 -5.69
C PRO A 109 3.56 -10.28 -4.35
N ASP A 110 4.70 -10.15 -3.68
CA ASP A 110 4.90 -10.59 -2.32
C ASP A 110 4.36 -9.55 -1.34
N VAL A 111 4.49 -8.27 -1.70
CA VAL A 111 4.00 -7.11 -0.93
C VAL A 111 3.21 -6.17 -1.83
N ILE A 112 2.05 -5.73 -1.36
CA ILE A 112 1.23 -4.69 -1.97
C ILE A 112 1.24 -3.49 -1.04
N HIS A 113 1.98 -2.44 -1.40
CA HIS A 113 2.14 -1.25 -0.58
C HIS A 113 1.19 -0.13 -1.05
N LEU A 114 0.25 0.21 -0.18
CA LEU A 114 -0.72 1.28 -0.42
C LEU A 114 -0.27 2.56 0.27
N HIS A 115 -0.23 3.66 -0.46
CA HIS A 115 0.12 4.97 0.10
C HIS A 115 -1.09 5.79 0.55
N ARG A 116 -2.27 5.15 0.53
CA ARG A 116 -3.53 5.68 1.10
C ARG A 116 -4.44 4.54 1.51
N SER A 117 -5.10 4.71 2.64
CA SER A 117 -5.97 3.68 3.22
C SER A 117 -7.20 3.35 2.38
N ASP A 118 -7.78 4.34 1.68
CA ASP A 118 -8.96 4.15 0.82
C ASP A 118 -8.70 3.18 -0.35
N LEU A 119 -7.45 3.01 -0.78
CA LEU A 119 -7.06 2.07 -1.82
C LEU A 119 -7.25 0.59 -1.43
N TYR A 120 -7.33 0.30 -0.12
CA TYR A 120 -7.55 -1.06 0.38
C TYR A 120 -8.85 -1.69 -0.15
N HIS A 121 -9.88 -0.88 -0.39
CA HIS A 121 -11.16 -1.36 -0.91
C HIS A 121 -11.07 -1.89 -2.34
N PHE A 122 -10.07 -1.45 -3.10
CA PHE A 122 -9.90 -1.85 -4.51
C PHE A 122 -9.09 -3.13 -4.69
N VAL A 123 -8.41 -3.60 -3.65
CA VAL A 123 -7.71 -4.89 -3.68
C VAL A 123 -8.71 -5.99 -3.33
N TRP A 124 -8.85 -6.98 -4.22
CA TRP A 124 -9.81 -8.07 -4.05
C TRP A 124 -9.18 -9.36 -3.55
N GLY A 125 -10.01 -10.14 -2.85
CA GLY A 125 -9.64 -11.48 -2.40
C GLY A 125 -8.72 -11.51 -1.19
N LYS A 126 -8.90 -12.51 -0.32
CA LYS A 126 -8.12 -12.67 0.91
C LYS A 126 -6.63 -12.83 0.65
N LYS A 127 -6.26 -13.56 -0.43
CA LYS A 127 -4.87 -13.84 -0.79
C LYS A 127 -4.08 -12.57 -1.13
N LEU A 128 -4.68 -11.61 -1.87
CA LEU A 128 -4.02 -10.33 -2.15
C LEU A 128 -4.05 -9.42 -0.93
N LYS A 129 -5.18 -9.36 -0.22
CA LYS A 129 -5.33 -8.55 0.99
C LYS A 129 -4.39 -8.94 2.12
N SER A 130 -4.02 -10.21 2.26
CA SER A 130 -3.03 -10.64 3.25
C SER A 130 -1.59 -10.17 2.99
N LYS A 131 -1.34 -9.62 1.80
CA LYS A 131 -0.05 -9.07 1.38
C LYS A 131 -0.01 -7.53 1.43
N VAL A 132 -1.11 -6.91 1.86
CA VAL A 132 -1.22 -5.45 1.88
C VAL A 132 -0.53 -4.88 3.10
N CYS A 133 0.29 -3.86 2.87
CA CYS A 133 0.71 -2.90 3.88
C CYS A 133 0.27 -1.49 3.47
N ILE A 134 0.08 -0.62 4.46
CA ILE A 134 -0.34 0.77 4.22
C ILE A 134 0.61 1.71 4.96
N THR A 135 1.04 2.77 4.28
CA THR A 135 1.67 3.91 4.95
C THR A 135 0.66 5.03 5.13
N LEU A 136 0.47 5.46 6.38
CA LEU A 136 -0.36 6.61 6.74
C LEU A 136 0.51 7.86 6.83
N HIS A 137 0.26 8.79 5.90
CA HIS A 137 0.96 10.09 5.85
C HIS A 137 0.32 11.14 6.73
N ALA A 138 -0.97 10.97 7.02
CA ALA A 138 -1.73 11.77 7.96
C ALA A 138 -2.96 10.97 8.41
N LEU A 139 -3.52 11.32 9.56
CA LEU A 139 -4.80 10.75 9.98
C LEU A 139 -5.92 11.36 9.14
N SER A 140 -6.54 10.56 8.30
CA SER A 140 -7.72 10.98 7.56
C SER A 140 -8.98 10.79 8.40
N LYS A 141 -9.96 11.70 8.23
CA LYS A 141 -11.27 11.63 8.93
C LYS A 141 -12.10 10.37 8.62
N GLY A 142 -11.57 9.42 7.89
CA GLY A 142 -12.24 8.20 7.46
C GLY A 142 -11.70 6.92 8.09
N LEU A 143 -10.71 7.00 8.96
CA LEU A 143 -10.22 5.84 9.70
C LEU A 143 -11.23 5.50 10.80
N VAL A 144 -11.64 4.25 10.87
CA VAL A 144 -12.49 3.75 11.96
C VAL A 144 -11.96 2.40 12.41
N ARG A 145 -12.05 2.15 13.71
CA ARG A 145 -11.97 0.82 14.28
C ARG A 145 -13.33 0.14 14.10
N ARG A 146 -13.35 -1.18 14.09
CA ARG A 146 -14.55 -1.99 13.95
C ARG A 146 -15.54 -1.71 15.08
N GLU A 147 -16.34 -0.67 14.91
CA GLU A 147 -17.53 -0.48 15.72
C GLU A 147 -18.62 -1.45 15.24
N GLY A 148 -19.33 -2.04 16.19
CA GLY A 148 -20.24 -3.18 16.00
C GLY A 148 -21.19 -3.10 14.79
N VAL A 149 -21.77 -4.22 14.46
CA VAL A 149 -22.63 -4.53 13.29
C VAL A 149 -23.70 -3.45 13.00
N MET A 150 -24.21 -2.74 14.02
CA MET A 150 -25.22 -1.68 13.90
C MET A 150 -24.75 -0.48 13.06
N HIS A 151 -23.48 -0.07 13.14
CA HIS A 151 -22.96 1.08 12.38
C HIS A 151 -22.82 0.77 10.88
N ILE A 152 -22.59 -0.50 10.54
CA ILE A 152 -22.52 -0.97 9.15
C ILE A 152 -23.91 -0.95 8.48
N VAL A 153 -24.94 -1.31 9.23
CA VAL A 153 -26.33 -1.31 8.75
C VAL A 153 -26.80 0.14 8.51
N TRP A 154 -26.53 1.06 9.41
CA TRP A 154 -26.90 2.48 9.26
C TRP A 154 -26.21 3.15 8.06
N ARG A 155 -24.98 2.77 7.74
CA ARG A 155 -24.22 3.26 6.58
C ARG A 155 -24.75 2.73 5.25
N LYS A 156 -25.25 1.48 5.20
CA LYS A 156 -25.93 0.90 4.03
C LYS A 156 -27.22 1.64 3.70
N ILE A 157 -27.95 2.10 4.70
CA ILE A 157 -29.21 2.83 4.55
C ILE A 157 -28.98 4.26 3.99
N LYS A 158 -27.86 4.91 4.30
CA LYS A 158 -27.52 6.27 3.83
C LYS A 158 -26.98 6.35 2.39
N LYS A 159 -27.14 5.32 1.56
CA LYS A 159 -26.86 5.31 0.08
C LYS A 159 -25.54 6.01 -0.34
N ARG A 160 -24.49 6.00 0.43
CA ARG A 160 -23.18 6.40 -0.07
C ARG A 160 -22.50 5.17 -0.68
N SER A 161 -22.17 5.28 -1.95
CA SER A 161 -21.45 4.28 -2.72
C SER A 161 -20.27 3.71 -1.91
N VAL A 162 -20.33 2.43 -1.57
CA VAL A 162 -19.30 1.69 -0.82
C VAL A 162 -17.94 1.71 -1.55
N LEU A 163 -17.96 1.93 -2.88
CA LEU A 163 -16.80 1.98 -3.75
C LEU A 163 -15.85 3.18 -3.45
N TYR A 164 -16.33 4.24 -2.81
CA TYR A 164 -15.56 5.43 -2.52
C TYR A 164 -15.61 5.84 -1.04
N SER A 165 -15.93 4.88 -0.17
CA SER A 165 -15.88 5.14 1.27
C SER A 165 -14.43 5.36 1.69
N ASN A 166 -14.11 6.53 2.25
CA ASN A 166 -12.82 6.78 2.90
C ASN A 166 -12.67 6.02 4.22
N VAL A 167 -13.70 5.25 4.60
CA VAL A 167 -13.72 4.52 5.86
C VAL A 167 -13.09 3.16 5.64
N VAL A 168 -11.96 2.94 6.28
CA VAL A 168 -11.21 1.70 6.24
C VAL A 168 -11.19 1.10 7.63
N ASP A 169 -11.58 -0.16 7.71
CA ASP A 169 -11.45 -0.96 8.92
C ASP A 169 -9.97 -1.35 9.09
N MET A 170 -9.29 -0.67 9.98
CA MET A 170 -7.85 -0.81 10.20
C MET A 170 -7.49 -2.19 10.77
N ASP A 171 -8.41 -2.86 11.48
CA ASP A 171 -8.19 -4.21 12.01
C ASP A 171 -8.04 -5.27 10.89
N ARG A 172 -8.41 -4.93 9.66
CA ARG A 172 -8.28 -5.83 8.49
C ARG A 172 -6.98 -5.68 7.73
N ILE A 173 -6.17 -4.69 8.09
CA ILE A 173 -4.92 -4.41 7.39
C ILE A 173 -3.81 -5.14 8.12
N PRO A 174 -3.06 -6.03 7.44
CA PRO A 174 -2.03 -6.83 8.08
C PRO A 174 -0.89 -6.00 8.67
N HIS A 175 -0.49 -4.93 7.97
CA HIS A 175 0.65 -4.10 8.38
C HIS A 175 0.35 -2.63 8.12
N VAL A 176 0.51 -1.81 9.16
CA VAL A 176 0.33 -0.35 9.10
C VAL A 176 1.64 0.32 9.47
N PHE A 177 2.09 1.21 8.59
CA PHE A 177 3.22 2.09 8.82
C PHE A 177 2.75 3.52 9.00
N THR A 178 3.47 4.28 9.79
CA THR A 178 3.25 5.72 9.98
C THR A 178 4.53 6.48 9.71
N ILE A 179 4.41 7.71 9.21
CA ILE A 179 5.57 8.53 8.85
C ILE A 179 6.25 9.21 10.04
N SER A 180 5.65 9.13 11.23
CA SER A 180 6.20 9.75 12.44
C SER A 180 5.56 9.17 13.70
N GLU A 181 6.26 9.28 14.82
CA GLU A 181 5.77 8.90 16.15
C GLU A 181 4.50 9.65 16.55
N VAL A 182 4.35 10.90 16.11
CA VAL A 182 3.14 11.69 16.36
C VAL A 182 1.92 11.06 15.70
N VAL A 183 2.05 10.66 14.42
CA VAL A 183 0.98 9.96 13.70
C VAL A 183 0.70 8.59 14.33
N GLN A 184 1.75 7.86 14.71
CA GLN A 184 1.66 6.58 15.39
C GLN A 184 0.88 6.69 16.70
N LYS A 185 1.30 7.60 17.59
CA LYS A 185 0.63 7.85 18.87
C LYS A 185 -0.83 8.23 18.69
N THR A 186 -1.10 9.16 17.76
CA THR A 186 -2.48 9.62 17.51
C THR A 186 -3.33 8.50 16.91
N LEU A 187 -2.77 7.62 16.10
CA LEU A 187 -3.45 6.44 15.56
C LEU A 187 -3.81 5.47 16.68
N TYR A 188 -2.86 5.22 17.59
CA TYR A 188 -3.09 4.35 18.74
C TYR A 188 -4.12 4.93 19.71
N ASP A 189 -3.98 6.20 20.08
CA ASP A 189 -4.89 6.88 21.05
C ASP A 189 -6.34 6.94 20.53
N ASN A 190 -6.53 7.21 19.24
CA ASN A 190 -7.89 7.39 18.67
C ASN A 190 -8.51 6.07 18.20
N TYR A 191 -7.72 5.08 17.81
CA TYR A 191 -8.24 3.88 17.14
C TYR A 191 -7.72 2.58 17.76
N GLY A 192 -6.74 2.62 18.66
CA GLY A 192 -6.10 1.45 19.28
C GLY A 192 -5.36 0.57 18.26
N VAL A 193 -4.90 1.15 17.15
CA VAL A 193 -4.21 0.45 16.08
C VAL A 193 -2.70 0.54 16.29
N GLU A 194 -2.05 -0.61 16.36
CA GLU A 194 -0.59 -0.70 16.40
C GLU A 194 -0.01 -0.44 15.00
N SER A 195 1.08 0.31 14.95
CA SER A 195 1.78 0.61 13.71
C SER A 195 3.29 0.74 13.94
N THR A 196 4.04 0.66 12.86
CA THR A 196 5.50 0.87 12.85
C THR A 196 5.82 2.23 12.22
N VAL A 197 6.77 2.96 12.79
CA VAL A 197 7.32 4.20 12.21
C VAL A 197 8.47 3.87 11.27
#